data_a9d3315125f06825396f48a3633521db
#
_entry.id   a9d3315125f06825396f48a3633521db
#
_cell.length_a   1.000
_cell.length_b   1.000
_cell.length_c   1.000
_cell.angle_alpha   90.00
_cell.angle_beta   90.00
_cell.angle_gamma   90.00
#
_symmetry.space_group_name_H-M   'P 1'
#
loop_
_entity.id
_entity.type
_entity.pdbx_description
1 polymer ?
#
loop_
_entity_poly.entity_id
_entity_poly.type
_entity_poly.pdbx_seq_one_letter_code
_entity_poly.pdbx_strand_id
1 'polypeptide(L)'
;MSFNNALLQGDHECVSLSNVVLHLHVGIRDWERSPDRAQKVRIDADCLRPLQSPPADIAECIDYSRLYRYLTTEWPARGHVDLIETLAHDFINFAYKDETLTAVRVRITKLDVYLDTAEPSFQIIKYR
;
A
#
# COMPACT_ATOMS: atom_id res chain seq x y z
N MET A 1 -0.66 3.21 -13.99
CA MET A 1 0.68 3.74 -13.72
C MET A 1 1.72 2.66 -13.85
N SER A 2 2.80 2.96 -14.52
CA SER A 2 3.87 2.00 -14.79
C SER A 2 5.14 2.35 -14.03
N PHE A 3 5.93 1.33 -13.70
CA PHE A 3 7.27 1.51 -13.16
C PHE A 3 8.24 1.95 -14.25
N ASN A 4 9.29 2.66 -13.83
CA ASN A 4 10.34 3.11 -14.75
C ASN A 4 11.26 1.93 -15.09
N ASN A 5 11.16 1.42 -16.31
CA ASN A 5 11.95 0.28 -16.77
C ASN A 5 13.46 0.54 -16.75
N ALA A 6 13.89 1.81 -16.81
CA ALA A 6 15.31 2.13 -16.73
C ALA A 6 15.90 1.84 -15.35
N LEU A 7 15.06 1.83 -14.30
CA LEU A 7 15.47 1.52 -12.92
C LEU A 7 15.28 0.03 -12.59
N LEU A 8 14.53 -0.70 -13.39
CA LEU A 8 14.30 -2.13 -13.25
C LEU A 8 15.03 -2.85 -14.36
N GLN A 9 16.15 -3.49 -14.02
CA GLN A 9 16.96 -4.22 -15.01
C GLN A 9 16.47 -5.65 -15.16
N GLY A 10 16.23 -6.08 -16.41
CA GLY A 10 15.82 -7.43 -16.73
C GLY A 10 14.33 -7.68 -16.49
N ASP A 11 13.96 -8.95 -16.57
CA ASP A 11 12.57 -9.38 -16.39
C ASP A 11 12.17 -9.34 -14.92
N HIS A 12 10.93 -8.96 -14.65
CA HIS A 12 10.40 -8.85 -13.30
C HIS A 12 9.07 -9.56 -13.18
N GLU A 13 8.76 -9.99 -11.99
CA GLU A 13 7.43 -10.45 -11.62
C GLU A 13 6.84 -9.50 -10.58
N CYS A 14 5.52 -9.40 -10.59
CA CYS A 14 4.79 -8.46 -9.74
C CYS A 14 3.63 -9.17 -9.05
N VAL A 15 3.49 -8.92 -7.75
CA VAL A 15 2.31 -9.29 -6.99
C VAL A 15 1.61 -8.01 -6.55
N SER A 16 0.31 -7.96 -6.74
CA SER A 16 -0.48 -6.77 -6.44
C SER A 16 -1.61 -7.08 -5.46
N LEU A 17 -1.91 -6.12 -4.60
CA LEU A 17 -3.16 -6.03 -3.87
C LEU A 17 -3.92 -4.86 -4.44
N SER A 18 -5.16 -5.09 -4.90
CA SER A 18 -5.98 -4.07 -5.52
C SER A 18 -7.26 -3.87 -4.73
N ASN A 19 -7.64 -2.60 -4.53
CA ASN A 19 -8.91 -2.24 -3.90
C ASN A 19 -9.07 -2.79 -2.48
N VAL A 20 -8.03 -2.70 -1.67
CA VAL A 20 -8.17 -3.01 -0.23
C VAL A 20 -8.85 -1.82 0.42
N VAL A 21 -10.10 -1.99 0.85
CA VAL A 21 -10.89 -0.91 1.43
C VAL A 21 -10.92 -1.06 2.94
N LEU A 22 -10.48 -0.02 3.63
CA LEU A 22 -10.43 0.03 5.10
C LEU A 22 -11.14 1.28 5.60
N HIS A 23 -11.61 1.22 6.85
CA HIS A 23 -12.13 2.38 7.56
C HIS A 23 -11.11 2.78 8.61
N LEU A 24 -10.50 3.97 8.46
CA LEU A 24 -9.40 4.43 9.28
C LEU A 24 -9.66 5.84 9.82
N HIS A 25 -9.09 6.10 10.99
CA HIS A 25 -9.10 7.45 11.58
C HIS A 25 -7.88 8.20 11.07
N VAL A 26 -8.06 8.99 10.00
CA VAL A 26 -6.96 9.71 9.33
C VAL A 26 -7.37 11.13 8.99
N GLY A 27 -6.40 12.05 9.00
CA GLY A 27 -6.57 13.41 8.52
C GLY A 27 -6.30 14.47 9.58
N ILE A 28 -6.09 15.72 9.11
CA ILE A 28 -5.73 16.85 9.97
C ILE A 28 -6.88 17.84 10.17
N ARG A 29 -7.95 17.76 9.39
CA ARG A 29 -9.10 18.64 9.52
C ARG A 29 -9.92 18.25 10.76
N ASP A 30 -10.63 19.22 11.34
CA ASP A 30 -11.38 18.97 12.58
C ASP A 30 -12.35 17.80 12.46
N TRP A 31 -13.09 17.72 11.34
CA TRP A 31 -14.03 16.63 11.13
C TRP A 31 -13.33 15.28 10.92
N GLU A 32 -12.09 15.28 10.40
CA GLU A 32 -11.29 14.06 10.22
C GLU A 32 -10.75 13.54 11.55
N ARG A 33 -10.60 14.40 12.54
CA ARG A 33 -10.10 14.04 13.87
C ARG A 33 -11.16 13.54 14.83
N SER A 34 -12.43 13.60 14.44
CA SER A 34 -13.52 13.12 15.28
C SER A 34 -13.39 11.61 15.52
N PRO A 35 -13.43 11.14 16.79
CA PRO A 35 -13.35 9.69 17.09
C PRO A 35 -14.50 8.88 16.47
N ASP A 36 -15.61 9.53 16.14
CA ASP A 36 -16.79 8.88 15.58
C ASP A 36 -16.74 8.78 14.06
N ARG A 37 -15.67 9.28 13.42
CA ARG A 37 -15.60 9.38 11.97
C ARG A 37 -14.39 8.63 11.41
N ALA A 38 -14.54 7.31 11.28
CA ALA A 38 -13.62 6.54 10.47
C ALA A 38 -13.86 6.88 8.99
N GLN A 39 -12.79 7.14 8.26
CA GLN A 39 -12.85 7.41 6.84
C GLN A 39 -12.61 6.16 6.02
N LYS A 40 -13.33 6.05 4.93
CA LYS A 40 -13.14 4.98 3.96
C LYS A 40 -11.94 5.31 3.09
N VAL A 41 -10.97 4.41 3.07
CA VAL A 41 -9.77 4.54 2.25
C VAL A 41 -9.57 3.29 1.41
N ARG A 42 -9.00 3.48 0.23
CA ARG A 42 -8.66 2.38 -0.67
C ARG A 42 -7.14 2.32 -0.83
N ILE A 43 -6.59 1.13 -0.68
CA ILE A 43 -5.17 0.90 -0.83
C ILE A 43 -4.93 -0.01 -2.04
N ASP A 44 -4.02 0.42 -2.91
CA ASP A 44 -3.52 -0.36 -4.04
C ASP A 44 -2.01 -0.45 -3.91
N ALA A 45 -1.46 -1.65 -4.07
CA ALA A 45 -0.03 -1.86 -3.92
C ALA A 45 0.50 -2.87 -4.93
N ASP A 46 1.72 -2.63 -5.39
CA ASP A 46 2.46 -3.53 -6.28
C ASP A 46 3.84 -3.79 -5.69
N CYS A 47 4.23 -5.06 -5.65
CA CYS A 47 5.54 -5.48 -5.19
C CYS A 47 6.23 -6.24 -6.31
N LEU A 48 7.42 -5.79 -6.71
CA LEU A 48 8.18 -6.33 -7.84
C LEU A 48 9.50 -6.91 -7.36
N ARG A 49 9.91 -7.99 -8.03
CA ARG A 49 11.25 -8.55 -7.90
C ARG A 49 11.69 -9.12 -9.24
N PRO A 50 12.99 -9.39 -9.44
CA PRO A 50 13.43 -10.08 -10.64
C PRO A 50 12.68 -11.39 -10.83
N LEU A 51 12.34 -11.67 -12.10
CA LEU A 51 11.60 -12.90 -12.44
C LEU A 51 12.36 -14.13 -11.94
N GLN A 52 11.65 -14.99 -11.23
CA GLN A 52 12.19 -16.24 -10.70
C GLN A 52 11.80 -17.41 -11.59
N SER A 53 12.49 -18.53 -11.43
CA SER A 53 12.04 -19.79 -12.02
C SER A 53 10.65 -20.15 -11.49
N PRO A 54 9.84 -20.92 -12.25
CA PRO A 54 8.52 -21.32 -11.75
C PRO A 54 8.64 -21.93 -10.35
N PRO A 55 7.83 -21.47 -9.39
CA PRO A 55 7.95 -21.92 -8.01
C PRO A 55 7.47 -23.37 -7.85
N ALA A 56 8.18 -24.13 -7.04
CA ALA A 56 7.76 -25.46 -6.63
C ALA A 56 6.95 -25.43 -5.33
N ASP A 57 7.03 -24.32 -4.58
CA ASP A 57 6.43 -24.19 -3.26
C ASP A 57 5.97 -22.75 -3.06
N ILE A 58 4.91 -22.59 -2.27
CA ILE A 58 4.35 -21.26 -1.96
C ILE A 58 5.38 -20.34 -1.24
N ALA A 59 6.31 -20.94 -0.49
CA ALA A 59 7.36 -20.18 0.19
C ALA A 59 8.31 -19.45 -0.78
N GLU A 60 8.34 -19.87 -2.05
CA GLU A 60 9.15 -19.21 -3.09
C GLU A 60 8.44 -18.01 -3.72
N CYS A 61 7.19 -17.78 -3.37
CA CYS A 61 6.38 -16.70 -3.94
C CYS A 61 6.46 -15.43 -3.08
N ILE A 62 6.17 -14.28 -3.69
CA ILE A 62 5.95 -13.05 -2.91
C ILE A 62 4.67 -13.26 -2.10
N ASP A 63 4.76 -13.09 -0.78
CA ASP A 63 3.63 -13.35 0.14
C ASP A 63 2.70 -12.14 0.23
N TYR A 64 1.68 -12.08 -0.63
CA TYR A 64 0.67 -11.02 -0.55
C TYR A 64 -0.24 -11.16 0.69
N SER A 65 -0.37 -12.37 1.25
CA SER A 65 -1.15 -12.55 2.48
C SER A 65 -0.52 -11.83 3.67
N ARG A 66 0.81 -11.79 3.73
CA ARG A 66 1.56 -11.03 4.74
C ARG A 66 1.22 -9.55 4.66
N LEU A 67 1.19 -9.01 3.45
CA LEU A 67 0.85 -7.61 3.20
C LEU A 67 -0.61 -7.32 3.56
N TYR A 68 -1.50 -8.19 3.16
CA TYR A 68 -2.92 -8.05 3.46
C TYR A 68 -3.19 -8.08 4.96
N ARG A 69 -2.61 -9.03 5.70
CA ARG A 69 -2.76 -9.11 7.16
C ARG A 69 -2.21 -7.87 7.85
N TYR A 70 -1.08 -7.36 7.39
CA TYR A 70 -0.52 -6.12 7.92
C TYR A 70 -1.52 -4.96 7.79
N LEU A 71 -2.03 -4.74 6.58
CA LEU A 71 -2.97 -3.65 6.31
C LEU A 71 -4.26 -3.78 7.13
N THR A 72 -4.84 -4.97 7.17
CA THR A 72 -6.17 -5.18 7.77
C THR A 72 -6.12 -5.32 9.29
N THR A 73 -4.97 -5.60 9.86
CA THR A 73 -4.80 -5.78 11.32
C THR A 73 -4.13 -4.57 11.97
N GLU A 74 -2.99 -4.13 11.42
CA GLU A 74 -2.18 -3.09 12.05
C GLU A 74 -2.78 -1.70 11.88
N TRP A 75 -3.24 -1.36 10.68
CA TRP A 75 -3.70 -0.01 10.41
C TRP A 75 -4.99 0.35 11.16
N PRO A 76 -6.03 -0.49 11.17
CA PRO A 76 -7.23 -0.16 11.96
C PRO A 76 -6.96 -0.06 13.46
N ALA A 77 -5.95 -0.77 13.97
CA ALA A 77 -5.61 -0.79 15.39
C ALA A 77 -4.80 0.42 15.86
N ARG A 78 -4.30 1.26 14.94
CA ARG A 78 -3.39 2.38 15.28
C ARG A 78 -4.06 3.56 15.98
N GLY A 79 -5.37 3.67 15.91
CA GLY A 79 -6.03 4.89 16.32
C GLY A 79 -5.85 5.98 15.26
N HIS A 80 -5.83 7.25 15.63
CA HIS A 80 -5.78 8.35 14.68
C HIS A 80 -4.37 8.57 14.11
N VAL A 81 -4.29 8.73 12.77
CA VAL A 81 -3.06 9.09 12.06
C VAL A 81 -3.34 10.36 11.26
N ASP A 82 -2.52 11.40 11.44
CA ASP A 82 -2.77 12.69 10.80
C ASP A 82 -2.68 12.64 9.28
N LEU A 83 -1.73 11.91 8.74
CA LEU A 83 -1.42 11.93 7.31
C LEU A 83 -1.40 10.53 6.71
N ILE A 84 -2.08 10.36 5.56
CA ILE A 84 -1.97 9.10 4.80
C ILE A 84 -0.55 8.86 4.29
N GLU A 85 0.23 9.92 4.13
CA GLU A 85 1.65 9.83 3.76
C GLU A 85 2.43 9.00 4.77
N THR A 86 2.16 9.15 6.06
CA THR A 86 2.79 8.35 7.11
C THR A 86 2.48 6.85 6.91
N LEU A 87 1.23 6.53 6.63
CA LEU A 87 0.82 5.14 6.38
C LEU A 87 1.51 4.57 5.15
N ALA A 88 1.64 5.37 4.09
CA ALA A 88 2.29 4.95 2.87
C ALA A 88 3.77 4.61 3.11
N HIS A 89 4.49 5.48 3.83
CA HIS A 89 5.88 5.20 4.19
C HIS A 89 6.01 3.94 5.05
N ASP A 90 5.10 3.74 5.99
CA ASP A 90 5.12 2.56 6.85
C ASP A 90 4.87 1.28 6.05
N PHE A 91 3.96 1.34 5.07
CA PHE A 91 3.74 0.19 4.18
C PHE A 91 5.00 -0.17 3.40
N ILE A 92 5.66 0.84 2.82
CA ILE A 92 6.90 0.64 2.05
C ILE A 92 7.95 -0.05 2.94
N ASN A 93 8.14 0.45 4.15
CA ASN A 93 9.10 -0.13 5.09
C ASN A 93 8.75 -1.58 5.43
N PHE A 94 7.47 -1.86 5.64
CA PHE A 94 7.02 -3.22 5.93
C PHE A 94 7.23 -4.14 4.73
N ALA A 95 6.86 -3.70 3.53
CA ALA A 95 7.01 -4.50 2.31
C ALA A 95 8.48 -4.87 2.07
N TYR A 96 9.39 -3.91 2.27
CA TYR A 96 10.82 -4.12 2.05
C TYR A 96 11.51 -4.98 3.10
N LYS A 97 10.81 -5.47 4.11
CA LYS A 97 11.32 -6.57 4.94
C LYS A 97 11.54 -7.84 4.10
N ASP A 98 10.83 -7.98 3.00
CA ASP A 98 11.16 -8.96 1.97
C ASP A 98 12.33 -8.39 1.16
N GLU A 99 13.52 -8.95 1.40
CA GLU A 99 14.76 -8.45 0.80
C GLU A 99 14.87 -8.76 -0.69
N THR A 100 14.00 -9.60 -1.23
CA THR A 100 13.99 -9.93 -2.67
C THR A 100 13.34 -8.84 -3.51
N LEU A 101 12.53 -7.98 -2.92
CA LEU A 101 11.81 -6.94 -3.65
C LEU A 101 12.76 -5.86 -4.15
N THR A 102 12.58 -5.46 -5.41
CA THR A 102 13.39 -4.42 -6.05
C THR A 102 12.63 -3.13 -6.27
N ALA A 103 11.29 -3.19 -6.27
CA ALA A 103 10.45 -2.01 -6.36
C ALA A 103 9.12 -2.25 -5.66
N VAL A 104 8.59 -1.23 -5.02
CA VAL A 104 7.30 -1.26 -4.34
C VAL A 104 6.55 0.03 -4.66
N ARG A 105 5.28 -0.11 -5.02
CA ARG A 105 4.36 1.01 -5.17
C ARG A 105 3.22 0.84 -4.16
N VAL A 106 2.82 1.93 -3.54
CA VAL A 106 1.60 1.98 -2.73
C VAL A 106 0.85 3.26 -3.03
N ARG A 107 -0.45 3.16 -3.20
CA ARG A 107 -1.34 4.29 -3.39
C ARG A 107 -2.46 4.21 -2.37
N ILE A 108 -2.68 5.29 -1.63
CA ILE A 108 -3.76 5.41 -0.67
C ILE A 108 -4.70 6.49 -1.16
N THR A 109 -5.97 6.14 -1.33
CA THR A 109 -7.01 7.04 -1.84
C THR A 109 -8.04 7.25 -0.75
N LYS A 110 -8.34 8.52 -0.43
CA LYS A 110 -9.43 8.89 0.47
C LYS A 110 -10.74 8.95 -0.33
N LEU A 111 -11.75 8.23 0.12
CA LEU A 111 -13.01 8.11 -0.61
C LEU A 111 -14.11 9.03 -0.09
N ASP A 112 -13.94 9.64 1.10
CA ASP A 112 -14.98 10.39 1.78
C ASP A 112 -14.74 11.89 1.83
N VAL A 113 -13.71 12.43 1.15
CA VAL A 113 -13.34 13.85 1.24
C VAL A 113 -14.18 14.71 0.29
N TYR A 114 -14.26 14.33 -0.96
CA TYR A 114 -14.99 15.05 -2.01
C TYR A 114 -15.99 14.12 -2.68
N LEU A 115 -17.10 13.85 -1.97
CA LEU A 115 -18.11 12.90 -2.44
C LEU A 115 -18.60 13.26 -3.85
N ASP A 116 -18.63 12.27 -4.73
CA ASP A 116 -19.11 12.37 -6.12
C ASP A 116 -18.35 13.37 -6.99
N THR A 117 -17.20 13.86 -6.52
CA THR A 117 -16.43 14.89 -7.25
C THR A 117 -15.01 14.44 -7.54
N ALA A 118 -14.27 14.03 -6.52
CA ALA A 118 -12.86 13.65 -6.67
C ALA A 118 -12.42 12.71 -5.56
N GLU A 119 -11.35 11.97 -5.84
CA GLU A 119 -10.74 11.05 -4.88
C GLU A 119 -9.27 11.45 -4.70
N PRO A 120 -8.94 12.21 -3.66
CA PRO A 120 -7.55 12.57 -3.40
C PRO A 120 -6.75 11.34 -3.00
N SER A 121 -5.53 11.25 -3.51
CA SER A 121 -4.66 10.11 -3.23
C SER A 121 -3.21 10.56 -3.05
N PHE A 122 -2.45 9.72 -2.36
CA PHE A 122 -1.01 9.84 -2.24
C PHE A 122 -0.36 8.53 -2.65
N GLN A 123 0.74 8.61 -3.36
CA GLN A 123 1.42 7.44 -3.87
C GLN A 123 2.92 7.55 -3.69
N ILE A 124 3.52 6.42 -3.29
CA ILE A 124 4.97 6.25 -3.29
C ILE A 124 5.32 5.16 -4.30
N ILE A 125 6.35 5.43 -5.08
CA ILE A 125 7.04 4.41 -5.87
C ILE A 125 8.48 4.44 -5.39
N LYS A 126 8.96 3.35 -4.80
CA LYS A 126 10.31 3.28 -4.27
C LYS A 126 11.05 2.11 -4.89
N TYR A 127 12.22 2.39 -5.42
CA TYR A 127 13.15 1.40 -5.95
C TYR A 127 14.23 1.12 -4.91
N ARG A 128 14.62 -0.14 -4.82
CA ARG A 128 15.70 -0.53 -3.92
C ARG A 128 17.07 -0.21 -4.53
#